data_483885ef1ee57dcb19d7455da8f17558
#
_entry.id   483885ef1ee57dcb19d7455da8f17558
#
_cell.length_a   1.000
_cell.length_b   1.000
_cell.length_c   1.000
_cell.angle_alpha   90.00
_cell.angle_beta   90.00
_cell.angle_gamma   90.00
#
_symmetry.space_group_name_H-M   'P 1'
#
loop_
_entity.id
_entity.type
_entity.pdbx_description
1 polymer ?
#
loop_
_entity_poly.entity_id
_entity_poly.type
_entity_poly.pdbx_seq_one_letter_code
_entity_poly.pdbx_strand_id
1 'polypeptide(L)'
;MLPPWRSPQAMCPPESDADRPRTRSGRPLEDMTLKALREGRVAASDLSIHAETLDRQARLAEERGYRQLARNFRRAAELTRIPDAMLADLYERLRPRRASYPELLALAQEMAALHDAPETGSYIRDAAEAYRAEGLLRPDPEDQGGRGAQAPSA
;
A
#
# COMPACT_ATOMS: atom_id res chain seq x y z
N MET A 1 14.32 -22.42 19.83
CA MET A 1 15.20 -21.41 20.46
C MET A 1 15.10 -20.16 19.60
N LEU A 2 14.29 -19.16 20.03
CA LEU A 2 14.09 -17.91 19.30
C LEU A 2 15.36 -17.04 19.46
N PRO A 3 15.85 -16.35 18.41
CA PRO A 3 16.98 -15.45 18.55
C PRO A 3 16.62 -14.30 19.48
N PRO A 4 17.57 -13.82 20.30
CA PRO A 4 17.32 -12.70 21.19
C PRO A 4 17.01 -11.46 20.35
N TRP A 5 15.87 -10.81 20.62
CA TRP A 5 15.52 -9.51 20.06
C TRP A 5 16.67 -8.54 20.34
N ARG A 6 17.39 -8.16 19.31
CA ARG A 6 18.34 -7.06 19.44
C ARG A 6 17.54 -5.79 19.81
N SER A 7 18.01 -5.15 20.88
CA SER A 7 17.45 -3.90 21.38
C SER A 7 17.19 -2.89 20.24
N PRO A 8 16.18 -2.03 20.34
CA PRO A 8 15.87 -0.98 19.33
C PRO A 8 17.04 -0.06 18.99
N GLN A 9 18.09 -0.04 19.78
CA GLN A 9 19.32 0.75 19.59
C GLN A 9 20.24 0.25 18.44
N ALA A 10 19.91 -0.88 17.81
CA ALA A 10 20.65 -1.37 16.62
C ALA A 10 20.09 -0.85 15.28
N MET A 11 19.14 0.07 15.29
CA MET A 11 18.86 0.89 14.13
C MET A 11 20.03 1.87 13.97
N CYS A 12 20.79 1.72 12.90
CA CYS A 12 21.94 2.54 12.55
C CYS A 12 21.67 4.03 12.89
N PRO A 13 22.52 4.67 13.70
CA PRO A 13 22.37 6.11 13.90
C PRO A 13 22.50 6.79 12.53
N PRO A 14 21.74 7.86 12.26
CA PRO A 14 21.85 8.58 11.00
C PRO A 14 23.29 9.04 10.79
N GLU A 15 23.88 8.66 9.67
CA GLU A 15 25.29 8.94 9.35
C GLU A 15 25.52 10.45 9.08
N SER A 16 24.46 11.20 8.81
CA SER A 16 24.50 12.65 8.61
C SER A 16 23.22 13.32 9.10
N ASP A 17 23.24 14.64 9.29
CA ASP A 17 22.08 15.45 9.66
C ASP A 17 20.98 15.42 8.57
N ALA A 18 21.37 15.16 7.31
CA ALA A 18 20.45 14.97 6.18
C ALA A 18 19.68 13.64 6.27
N ASP A 19 20.22 12.63 7.00
CA ASP A 19 19.60 11.31 7.18
C ASP A 19 18.66 11.25 8.39
N ARG A 20 18.62 12.32 9.21
CA ARG A 20 17.71 12.36 10.35
C ARG A 20 16.27 12.44 9.87
N PRO A 21 15.38 11.55 10.36
CA PRO A 21 13.99 11.59 9.97
C PRO A 21 13.35 12.92 10.36
N ARG A 22 12.62 13.50 9.41
CA ARG A 22 11.88 14.76 9.58
C ARG A 22 10.40 14.49 9.37
N THR A 23 9.56 15.34 9.94
CA THR A 23 8.12 15.33 9.67
C THR A 23 7.84 15.82 8.25
N ARG A 24 6.60 15.71 7.79
CA ARG A 24 6.16 16.19 6.47
C ARG A 24 6.36 17.72 6.31
N SER A 25 6.35 18.47 7.41
CA SER A 25 6.65 19.91 7.42
C SER A 25 8.15 20.22 7.46
N GLY A 26 9.03 19.19 7.46
CA GLY A 26 10.49 19.35 7.56
C GLY A 26 11.02 19.53 8.99
N ARG A 27 10.15 19.44 10.01
CA ARG A 27 10.53 19.58 11.42
C ARG A 27 11.33 18.37 11.91
N PRO A 28 12.40 18.52 12.71
CA PRO A 28 13.10 17.42 13.35
C PRO A 28 12.17 16.62 14.27
N LEU A 29 12.35 15.28 14.34
CA LEU A 29 11.52 14.43 15.23
C LEU A 29 11.72 14.74 16.71
N GLU A 30 12.87 15.26 17.11
CA GLU A 30 13.17 15.68 18.47
C GLU A 30 12.26 16.81 18.96
N ASP A 31 11.70 17.61 18.04
CA ASP A 31 10.73 18.69 18.33
C ASP A 31 9.30 18.15 18.52
N MET A 32 9.07 16.86 18.19
CA MET A 32 7.77 16.18 18.31
C MET A 32 7.53 15.72 19.74
N THR A 33 7.28 16.66 20.64
CA THR A 33 7.03 16.38 22.06
C THR A 33 5.55 16.55 22.42
N LEU A 34 5.10 15.85 23.49
CA LEU A 34 3.75 16.07 24.04
C LEU A 34 3.49 17.52 24.42
N LYS A 35 4.53 18.23 24.89
CA LYS A 35 4.46 19.66 25.19
C LYS A 35 4.19 20.46 23.93
N ALA A 36 4.93 20.22 22.86
CA ALA A 36 4.74 20.90 21.56
C ALA A 36 3.35 20.63 20.96
N LEU A 37 2.82 19.40 21.13
CA LEU A 37 1.46 19.05 20.71
C LEU A 37 0.40 19.80 21.51
N ARG A 38 0.53 19.87 22.83
CA ARG A 38 -0.42 20.61 23.70
C ARG A 38 -0.40 22.11 23.45
N GLU A 39 0.74 22.67 23.06
CA GLU A 39 0.93 24.07 22.72
C GLU A 39 0.49 24.40 21.26
N GLY A 40 -0.04 23.42 20.52
CA GLY A 40 -0.50 23.59 19.13
C GLY A 40 0.63 23.86 18.12
N ARG A 41 1.88 23.58 18.51
CA ARG A 41 3.04 23.74 17.61
C ARG A 41 3.27 22.57 16.67
N VAL A 42 2.57 21.44 16.89
CA VAL A 42 2.61 20.23 16.05
C VAL A 42 1.25 20.11 15.36
N ALA A 43 1.26 20.10 14.04
CA ALA A 43 0.06 19.91 13.23
C ALA A 43 -0.20 18.40 13.00
N ALA A 44 -1.44 18.04 12.65
CA ALA A 44 -1.79 16.67 12.29
C ALA A 44 -0.95 16.15 11.10
N SER A 45 -0.60 17.03 10.16
CA SER A 45 0.29 16.73 9.04
C SER A 45 1.70 16.31 9.46
N ASP A 46 2.18 16.79 10.62
CA ASP A 46 3.50 16.40 11.16
C ASP A 46 3.51 14.97 11.67
N LEU A 47 2.33 14.42 12.00
CA LEU A 47 2.14 13.04 12.44
C LEU A 47 1.94 12.05 11.28
N SER A 48 1.79 12.55 10.06
CA SER A 48 1.62 11.72 8.87
C SER A 48 2.94 11.05 8.50
N ILE A 49 2.86 9.79 8.09
CA ILE A 49 4.02 9.03 7.59
C ILE A 49 4.48 9.66 6.27
N HIS A 50 5.79 9.89 6.16
CA HIS A 50 6.41 10.44 4.96
C HIS A 50 6.83 9.33 3.99
N ALA A 51 6.52 9.48 2.69
CA ALA A 51 6.90 8.49 1.66
C ALA A 51 8.41 8.18 1.67
N GLU A 52 9.26 9.21 1.78
CA GLU A 52 10.72 9.03 1.82
C GLU A 52 11.20 8.18 2.99
N THR A 53 10.52 8.25 4.14
CA THR A 53 10.84 7.39 5.29
C THR A 53 10.54 5.93 4.98
N LEU A 54 9.41 5.67 4.32
CA LEU A 54 9.04 4.32 3.88
C LEU A 54 9.99 3.79 2.81
N ASP A 55 10.39 4.63 1.85
CA ASP A 55 11.36 4.26 0.82
C ASP A 55 12.74 3.93 1.41
N ARG A 56 13.18 4.67 2.43
CA ARG A 56 14.41 4.34 3.16
C ARG A 56 14.29 3.01 3.91
N GLN A 57 13.16 2.75 4.56
CA GLN A 57 12.89 1.47 5.22
C GLN A 57 12.84 0.33 4.21
N ALA A 58 12.31 0.56 3.00
CA ALA A 58 12.30 -0.41 1.92
C ALA A 58 13.73 -0.79 1.49
N ARG A 59 14.60 0.20 1.26
CA ARG A 59 16.01 -0.06 0.92
C ARG A 59 16.72 -0.87 2.00
N LEU A 60 16.55 -0.49 3.26
CA LEU A 60 17.15 -1.20 4.38
C LEU A 60 16.66 -2.66 4.52
N ALA A 61 15.36 -2.89 4.26
CA ALA A 61 14.79 -4.23 4.24
C ALA A 61 15.36 -5.07 3.09
N GLU A 62 15.54 -4.47 1.91
CA GLU A 62 16.10 -5.14 0.73
C GLU A 62 17.57 -5.54 0.94
N GLU A 63 18.40 -4.63 1.47
CA GLU A 63 19.79 -4.88 1.83
C GLU A 63 19.95 -6.06 2.82
N ARG A 64 18.95 -6.23 3.70
CA ARG A 64 18.91 -7.34 4.67
C ARG A 64 18.25 -8.61 4.12
N GLY A 65 17.90 -8.64 2.83
CA GLY A 65 17.27 -9.80 2.17
C GLY A 65 15.76 -9.94 2.38
N TYR A 66 15.10 -9.00 3.05
CA TYR A 66 13.66 -9.03 3.30
C TYR A 66 12.87 -8.43 2.12
N ARG A 67 12.96 -9.06 0.95
CA ARG A 67 12.37 -8.55 -0.30
C ARG A 67 10.88 -8.25 -0.22
N GLN A 68 10.10 -9.13 0.41
CA GLN A 68 8.65 -8.93 0.55
C GLN A 68 8.34 -7.73 1.45
N LEU A 69 9.09 -7.54 2.53
CA LEU A 69 8.95 -6.38 3.40
C LEU A 69 9.30 -5.09 2.67
N ALA A 70 10.37 -5.11 1.86
CA ALA A 70 10.77 -3.97 1.03
C ALA A 70 9.64 -3.57 0.04
N ARG A 71 9.04 -4.54 -0.66
CA ARG A 71 7.89 -4.29 -1.54
C ARG A 71 6.69 -3.71 -0.77
N ASN A 72 6.41 -4.20 0.43
CA ASN A 72 5.34 -3.67 1.27
C ASN A 72 5.59 -2.19 1.67
N PHE A 73 6.83 -1.83 1.99
CA PHE A 73 7.17 -0.44 2.29
C PHE A 73 7.07 0.46 1.06
N ARG A 74 7.51 0.02 -0.12
CA ARG A 74 7.36 0.78 -1.36
C ARG A 74 5.88 1.01 -1.68
N ARG A 75 5.06 -0.03 -1.61
CA ARG A 75 3.60 0.10 -1.78
C ARG A 75 3.00 1.09 -0.76
N ALA A 76 3.40 1.00 0.51
CA ALA A 76 2.95 1.96 1.51
C ALA A 76 3.38 3.40 1.16
N ALA A 77 4.59 3.62 0.64
CA ALA A 77 5.05 4.92 0.18
C ALA A 77 4.21 5.46 -0.99
N GLU A 78 3.88 4.61 -1.96
CA GLU A 78 2.98 4.96 -3.06
C GLU A 78 1.61 5.41 -2.54
N LEU A 79 1.01 4.64 -1.63
CA LEU A 79 -0.32 4.92 -1.08
C LEU A 79 -0.39 6.25 -0.31
N THR A 80 0.71 6.73 0.28
CA THR A 80 0.73 8.04 0.95
C THR A 80 0.54 9.24 0.01
N ARG A 81 0.71 9.03 -1.30
CA ARG A 81 0.56 10.06 -2.34
C ARG A 81 -0.82 10.06 -2.98
N ILE A 82 -1.61 9.03 -2.75
CA ILE A 82 -2.94 8.86 -3.33
C ILE A 82 -3.98 9.54 -2.43
N PRO A 83 -4.94 10.28 -2.99
CA PRO A 83 -6.02 10.90 -2.20
C PRO A 83 -6.87 9.87 -1.46
N ASP A 84 -7.30 10.20 -0.23
CA ASP A 84 -8.07 9.31 0.65
C ASP A 84 -9.34 8.76 0.00
N ALA A 85 -10.07 9.58 -0.76
CA ALA A 85 -11.28 9.16 -1.46
C ALA A 85 -11.00 8.06 -2.50
N MET A 86 -9.86 8.15 -3.19
CA MET A 86 -9.42 7.14 -4.17
C MET A 86 -8.95 5.87 -3.47
N LEU A 87 -8.27 5.99 -2.33
CA LEU A 87 -7.90 4.83 -1.52
C LEU A 87 -9.13 4.08 -1.02
N ALA A 88 -10.18 4.80 -0.60
CA ALA A 88 -11.43 4.19 -0.18
C ALA A 88 -12.10 3.39 -1.32
N ASP A 89 -12.15 3.96 -2.54
CA ASP A 89 -12.67 3.27 -3.73
C ASP A 89 -11.82 2.05 -4.11
N LEU A 90 -10.49 2.18 -4.08
CA LEU A 90 -9.55 1.10 -4.31
C LEU A 90 -9.81 -0.08 -3.36
N TYR A 91 -9.91 0.19 -2.06
CA TYR A 91 -10.18 -0.84 -1.06
C TYR A 91 -11.57 -1.47 -1.22
N GLU A 92 -12.60 -0.69 -1.60
CA GLU A 92 -13.93 -1.23 -1.85
C GLU A 92 -13.94 -2.18 -3.07
N ARG A 93 -13.24 -1.83 -4.15
CA ARG A 93 -13.11 -2.69 -5.34
C ARG A 93 -12.31 -3.97 -5.07
N LEU A 94 -11.34 -3.92 -4.17
CA LEU A 94 -10.54 -5.09 -3.76
C LEU A 94 -11.27 -6.02 -2.79
N ARG A 95 -12.49 -5.70 -2.34
CA ARG A 95 -13.28 -6.64 -1.55
C ARG A 95 -13.79 -7.77 -2.45
N PRO A 96 -13.85 -9.01 -1.94
CA PRO A 96 -14.37 -10.15 -2.70
C PRO A 96 -15.73 -9.87 -3.33
N ARG A 97 -15.91 -10.25 -4.60
CA ARG A 97 -17.15 -10.11 -5.38
C ARG A 97 -17.60 -8.67 -5.67
N ARG A 98 -16.72 -7.68 -5.54
CA ARG A 98 -17.01 -6.28 -5.86
C ARG A 98 -16.61 -5.89 -7.27
N ALA A 99 -15.54 -6.46 -7.78
CA ALA A 99 -15.04 -6.18 -9.13
C ALA A 99 -14.89 -7.47 -9.95
N SER A 100 -15.01 -7.34 -11.25
CA SER A 100 -14.69 -8.37 -12.22
C SER A 100 -13.17 -8.40 -12.50
N TYR A 101 -12.69 -9.45 -13.16
CA TYR A 101 -11.28 -9.57 -13.51
C TYR A 101 -10.77 -8.42 -14.40
N PRO A 102 -11.48 -8.05 -15.50
CA PRO A 102 -11.07 -6.91 -16.34
C PRO A 102 -11.02 -5.59 -15.57
N GLU A 103 -11.97 -5.35 -14.66
CA GLU A 103 -12.00 -4.13 -13.83
C GLU A 103 -10.79 -4.04 -12.90
N LEU A 104 -10.36 -5.15 -12.28
CA LEU A 104 -9.17 -5.16 -11.44
C LEU A 104 -7.89 -4.94 -12.27
N LEU A 105 -7.81 -5.50 -13.48
CA LEU A 105 -6.67 -5.25 -14.37
C LEU A 105 -6.60 -3.79 -14.83
N ALA A 106 -7.75 -3.18 -15.16
CA ALA A 106 -7.83 -1.76 -15.51
C ALA A 106 -7.39 -0.88 -14.34
N LEU A 107 -7.87 -1.18 -13.12
CA LEU A 107 -7.47 -0.49 -11.88
C LEU A 107 -5.97 -0.63 -11.62
N ALA A 108 -5.40 -1.82 -11.83
CA ALA A 108 -3.96 -2.05 -11.68
C ALA A 108 -3.13 -1.19 -12.66
N GLN A 109 -3.61 -1.07 -13.89
CA GLN A 109 -2.97 -0.23 -14.91
C GLN A 109 -3.10 1.26 -14.58
N GLU A 110 -4.27 1.70 -14.12
CA GLU A 110 -4.53 3.06 -13.67
C GLU A 110 -3.57 3.46 -12.54
N MET A 111 -3.44 2.64 -11.51
CA MET A 111 -2.52 2.89 -10.40
C MET A 111 -1.08 3.04 -10.88
N ALA A 112 -0.61 2.15 -11.74
CA ALA A 112 0.76 2.19 -12.23
C ALA A 112 1.04 3.39 -13.16
N ALA A 113 0.09 3.74 -14.05
CA ALA A 113 0.32 4.72 -15.10
C ALA A 113 -0.03 6.15 -14.70
N LEU A 114 -1.09 6.36 -13.93
CA LEU A 114 -1.60 7.70 -13.60
C LEU A 114 -1.20 8.18 -12.20
N HIS A 115 -0.93 7.24 -11.28
CA HIS A 115 -0.62 7.55 -9.89
C HIS A 115 0.82 7.24 -9.48
N ASP A 116 1.68 6.86 -10.43
CA ASP A 116 3.07 6.46 -10.16
C ASP A 116 3.18 5.43 -9.02
N ALA A 117 2.27 4.42 -9.07
CA ALA A 117 2.14 3.40 -8.03
C ALA A 117 2.29 1.97 -8.60
N PRO A 118 3.48 1.62 -9.16
CA PRO A 118 3.70 0.34 -9.82
C PRO A 118 3.65 -0.87 -8.88
N GLU A 119 4.10 -0.76 -7.63
CA GLU A 119 4.01 -1.84 -6.64
C GLU A 119 2.56 -2.10 -6.23
N THR A 120 1.75 -1.04 -6.11
CA THR A 120 0.31 -1.13 -5.87
C THR A 120 -0.39 -1.78 -7.06
N GLY A 121 -0.07 -1.36 -8.29
CA GLY A 121 -0.59 -1.98 -9.51
C GLY A 121 -0.23 -3.46 -9.63
N SER A 122 1.01 -3.84 -9.29
CA SER A 122 1.43 -5.25 -9.24
C SER A 122 0.61 -6.05 -8.22
N TYR A 123 0.42 -5.49 -7.02
CA TYR A 123 -0.38 -6.13 -5.98
C TYR A 123 -1.84 -6.37 -6.40
N ILE A 124 -2.46 -5.40 -7.09
CA ILE A 124 -3.83 -5.53 -7.59
C ILE A 124 -3.92 -6.65 -8.64
N ARG A 125 -2.92 -6.78 -9.54
CA ARG A 125 -2.86 -7.90 -10.50
C ARG A 125 -2.74 -9.25 -9.81
N ASP A 126 -1.85 -9.36 -8.83
CA ASP A 126 -1.68 -10.59 -8.05
C ASP A 126 -3.00 -10.96 -7.32
N ALA A 127 -3.71 -9.97 -6.77
CA ALA A 127 -5.01 -10.17 -6.15
C ALA A 127 -6.09 -10.59 -7.17
N ALA A 128 -6.10 -10.01 -8.38
CA ALA A 128 -7.04 -10.38 -9.43
C ALA A 128 -6.85 -11.84 -9.87
N GLU A 129 -5.60 -12.30 -9.99
CA GLU A 129 -5.29 -13.70 -10.29
C GLU A 129 -5.75 -14.64 -9.19
N ALA A 130 -5.46 -14.30 -7.93
CA ALA A 130 -5.89 -15.09 -6.79
C ALA A 130 -7.43 -15.17 -6.71
N TYR A 131 -8.13 -14.05 -6.91
CA TYR A 131 -9.60 -14.02 -6.92
C TYR A 131 -10.19 -14.83 -8.06
N ARG A 132 -9.54 -14.83 -9.23
CA ARG A 132 -9.97 -15.66 -10.36
C ARG A 132 -9.83 -17.16 -10.02
N ALA A 133 -8.71 -17.56 -9.44
CA ALA A 133 -8.46 -18.94 -9.05
C ALA A 133 -9.44 -19.44 -7.97
N GLU A 134 -9.83 -18.57 -7.05
CA GLU A 134 -10.71 -18.92 -5.92
C GLU A 134 -12.21 -18.63 -6.18
N GLY A 135 -12.59 -18.12 -7.35
CA GLY A 135 -13.98 -17.78 -7.67
C GLY A 135 -14.53 -16.62 -6.83
N LEU A 136 -13.68 -15.67 -6.44
CA LEU A 136 -14.02 -14.52 -5.61
C LEU A 136 -14.28 -13.25 -6.42
N LEU A 137 -14.28 -13.32 -7.76
CA LEU A 137 -14.61 -12.22 -8.63
C LEU A 137 -16.12 -11.99 -8.72
N ARG A 138 -16.54 -10.77 -9.05
CA ARG A 138 -17.89 -10.50 -9.52
C ARG A 138 -18.04 -11.14 -10.92
N PRO A 139 -19.13 -11.89 -11.18
CA PRO A 139 -19.39 -12.42 -12.52
C PRO A 139 -19.46 -11.28 -13.54
N ASP A 140 -18.81 -11.45 -14.70
CA ASP A 140 -18.92 -10.51 -15.80
C ASP A 140 -20.35 -10.53 -16.37
N PRO A 141 -20.94 -9.39 -16.71
CA PRO A 141 -22.27 -9.34 -17.33
C PRO A 141 -22.35 -10.18 -18.62
N GLU A 142 -21.24 -10.32 -19.34
CA GLU A 142 -21.16 -11.12 -20.57
C GLU A 142 -21.23 -12.64 -20.31
N ASP A 143 -20.81 -13.10 -19.16
CA ASP A 143 -20.83 -14.52 -18.77
C ASP A 143 -22.24 -15.01 -18.37
N GLN A 144 -23.16 -14.09 -18.07
CA GLN A 144 -24.56 -14.40 -17.71
C GLN A 144 -25.45 -14.61 -18.93
N GLY A 145 -25.03 -14.15 -20.12
CA GLY A 145 -25.78 -14.30 -21.37
C GLY A 145 -25.74 -15.71 -22.00
N GLY A 146 -24.80 -16.54 -21.57
CA GLY A 146 -24.57 -17.88 -22.18
C GLY A 146 -25.32 -19.06 -21.55
N ARG A 147 -25.95 -18.89 -20.40
CA ARG A 147 -26.63 -20.02 -19.68
C ARG A 147 -28.14 -20.11 -19.85
N GLY A 148 -28.70 -19.27 -20.73
CA GLY A 148 -30.16 -19.16 -20.91
C GLY A 148 -30.77 -19.98 -22.06
N ALA A 149 -30.04 -20.86 -22.75
CA ALA A 149 -30.56 -21.55 -23.94
C ALA A 149 -30.35 -23.07 -23.91
N GLN A 150 -30.73 -23.72 -22.80
CA GLN A 150 -31.01 -25.15 -22.82
C GLN A 150 -32.40 -25.36 -22.21
N ALA A 151 -33.41 -25.24 -23.07
CA ALA A 151 -34.73 -25.75 -22.80
C ALA A 151 -34.71 -27.30 -22.84
N PRO A 152 -35.34 -27.99 -21.89
CA PRO A 152 -35.48 -29.41 -21.95
C PRO A 152 -36.44 -29.78 -23.10
N SER A 153 -35.93 -30.54 -24.07
CA SER A 153 -36.79 -31.22 -25.06
C SER A 153 -37.60 -32.29 -24.34
N ALA A 154 -38.90 -32.22 -24.48
CA ALA A 154 -39.87 -33.24 -24.07
C ALA A 154 -39.72 -34.55 -24.89
#